data_16833a89e4cc247a44345bf808799ed0
#
_entry.id   16833a89e4cc247a44345bf808799ed0
#
_cell.length_a   1.000
_cell.length_b   1.000
_cell.length_c   1.000
_cell.angle_alpha   90.00
_cell.angle_beta   90.00
_cell.angle_gamma   90.00
#
_symmetry.space_group_name_H-M   'P 1'
#
loop_
_entity.id
_entity.type
_entity.pdbx_description
1 polymer ?
#
loop_
_entity_poly.entity_id
_entity_poly.type
_entity_poly.pdbx_seq_one_letter_code
_entity_poly.pdbx_strand_id
1 'polypeptide(L)'
;MKGKPTAAENAVTVVDISDPTAANTGVELLDLDAVQLQSLPLRVRRVMIRLESAAVVFHSTNLRVRTRTSVRSGFLAYVTFGPQAHGTINGLPVRPGLLLAAESEMENTLVAEGGWESITFLLPPEDILAHLTARQRAAEFHVPEGAEPLQADPESVRRLFDWGKLLVDTALFQPALFGEQMKERVNAQNELLETLLATLRVADGFESTRNDRTRQAQSVIVKTAEDYAMAQPGDRLYVTDLCKV
;
A
#
# COMPACT_ATOMS: atom_id res chain seq x y z
N MET A 1 -5.47 -0.38 -42.79
CA MET A 1 -5.14 -1.07 -41.53
C MET A 1 -6.03 -0.46 -40.45
N LYS A 2 -7.05 -1.18 -39.97
CA LYS A 2 -7.91 -0.71 -38.89
C LYS A 2 -7.20 -0.96 -37.57
N GLY A 3 -6.83 0.12 -36.86
CA GLY A 3 -6.26 0.04 -35.52
C GLY A 3 -7.24 -0.71 -34.59
N LYS A 4 -6.71 -1.72 -33.89
CA LYS A 4 -7.39 -2.41 -32.80
C LYS A 4 -7.75 -1.35 -31.75
N PRO A 5 -8.99 -1.27 -31.26
CA PRO A 5 -9.28 -0.35 -30.16
C PRO A 5 -8.43 -0.77 -28.96
N THR A 6 -7.60 0.14 -28.47
CA THR A 6 -6.96 0.04 -27.18
C THR A 6 -8.08 -0.10 -26.16
N ALA A 7 -8.09 -1.19 -25.39
CA ALA A 7 -9.03 -1.38 -24.29
C ALA A 7 -8.92 -0.14 -23.40
N ALA A 8 -10.00 0.62 -23.26
CA ALA A 8 -10.06 1.70 -22.28
C ALA A 8 -9.74 1.07 -20.92
N GLU A 9 -8.62 1.48 -20.32
CA GLU A 9 -8.25 0.99 -18.98
C GLU A 9 -9.40 1.30 -18.05
N ASN A 10 -9.98 0.25 -17.45
CA ASN A 10 -11.07 0.42 -16.50
C ASN A 10 -10.58 1.26 -15.32
N ALA A 11 -11.24 2.41 -15.10
CA ALA A 11 -10.88 3.29 -13.98
C ALA A 11 -11.10 2.62 -12.62
N VAL A 12 -11.97 1.61 -12.56
CA VAL A 12 -12.24 0.79 -11.37
C VAL A 12 -11.98 -0.67 -11.70
N THR A 13 -11.06 -1.30 -10.96
CA THR A 13 -10.76 -2.73 -11.07
C THR A 13 -11.05 -3.40 -9.74
N VAL A 14 -11.83 -4.49 -9.76
CA VAL A 14 -12.16 -5.30 -8.58
C VAL A 14 -11.64 -6.71 -8.79
N VAL A 15 -10.88 -7.22 -7.84
CA VAL A 15 -10.32 -8.57 -7.88
C VAL A 15 -10.59 -9.27 -6.55
N ASP A 16 -11.26 -10.42 -6.61
CA ASP A 16 -11.39 -11.35 -5.50
C ASP A 16 -10.37 -12.49 -5.69
N ILE A 17 -9.48 -12.68 -4.73
CA ILE A 17 -8.34 -13.61 -4.78
C ILE A 17 -8.60 -14.71 -3.75
N SER A 18 -8.57 -15.96 -4.20
CA SER A 18 -8.68 -17.17 -3.37
C SER A 18 -7.41 -18.03 -3.37
N ASP A 19 -6.42 -17.67 -4.18
CA ASP A 19 -5.12 -18.33 -4.28
C ASP A 19 -4.01 -17.28 -4.14
N PRO A 20 -3.07 -17.44 -3.18
CA PRO A 20 -1.98 -16.49 -2.99
C PRO A 20 -1.08 -16.33 -4.23
N THR A 21 -0.98 -17.34 -5.10
CA THR A 21 -0.21 -17.24 -6.36
C THR A 21 -0.78 -16.20 -7.33
N ALA A 22 -2.06 -15.85 -7.17
CA ALA A 22 -2.73 -14.79 -7.94
C ALA A 22 -2.58 -13.39 -7.30
N ALA A 23 -1.72 -13.25 -6.29
CA ALA A 23 -1.57 -12.00 -5.53
C ALA A 23 -1.26 -10.77 -6.40
N ASN A 24 -0.56 -10.95 -7.50
CA ASN A 24 -0.18 -9.86 -8.43
C ASN A 24 -1.27 -9.51 -9.45
N THR A 25 -2.44 -10.17 -9.40
CA THR A 25 -3.52 -9.93 -10.36
C THR A 25 -4.18 -8.57 -10.11
N GLY A 26 -4.39 -7.80 -11.19
CA GLY A 26 -5.13 -6.53 -11.18
C GLY A 26 -4.43 -5.40 -10.43
N VAL A 27 -3.11 -5.45 -10.26
CA VAL A 27 -2.32 -4.38 -9.65
C VAL A 27 -1.15 -4.04 -10.56
N GLU A 28 -1.40 -3.17 -11.52
CA GLU A 28 -0.36 -2.77 -12.48
C GLU A 28 0.67 -1.81 -11.89
N LEU A 29 0.30 -1.11 -10.79
CA LEU A 29 1.15 -0.10 -10.14
C LEU A 29 1.93 -0.64 -8.94
N LEU A 30 1.72 -1.91 -8.58
CA LEU A 30 2.38 -2.59 -7.48
C LEU A 30 2.90 -3.93 -7.95
N ASP A 31 4.07 -4.33 -7.48
CA ASP A 31 4.52 -5.71 -7.52
C ASP A 31 4.26 -6.34 -6.17
N LEU A 32 3.59 -7.50 -6.14
CA LEU A 32 3.11 -8.08 -4.90
C LEU A 32 3.20 -9.61 -4.94
N ASP A 33 3.97 -10.15 -4.00
CA ASP A 33 4.00 -11.57 -3.68
C ASP A 33 3.28 -11.83 -2.35
N ALA A 34 2.59 -12.96 -2.25
CA ALA A 34 1.86 -13.32 -1.05
C ALA A 34 2.06 -14.78 -0.66
N VAL A 35 2.18 -15.00 0.64
CA VAL A 35 2.21 -16.32 1.25
C VAL A 35 1.10 -16.41 2.29
N GLN A 36 0.24 -17.42 2.13
CA GLN A 36 -0.79 -17.72 3.11
C GLN A 36 -0.16 -18.48 4.29
N LEU A 37 -0.40 -17.98 5.52
CA LEU A 37 0.19 -18.54 6.74
C LEU A 37 -0.77 -19.47 7.51
N GLN A 38 -1.99 -19.68 7.01
CA GLN A 38 -3.02 -20.53 7.63
C GLN A 38 -3.67 -21.42 6.57
N SER A 39 -3.94 -22.68 6.90
CA SER A 39 -4.53 -23.67 5.98
C SER A 39 -6.07 -23.56 5.90
N LEU A 40 -6.61 -22.37 5.77
CA LEU A 40 -8.04 -22.10 5.63
C LEU A 40 -8.31 -21.45 4.28
N PRO A 41 -9.55 -21.46 3.75
CA PRO A 41 -9.87 -20.83 2.48
C PRO A 41 -9.57 -19.33 2.49
N LEU A 42 -8.66 -18.90 1.64
CA LEU A 42 -8.27 -17.50 1.47
C LEU A 42 -9.39 -16.71 0.77
N ARG A 43 -9.67 -15.53 1.27
CA ARG A 43 -10.50 -14.52 0.62
C ARG A 43 -9.81 -13.17 0.78
N VAL A 44 -9.29 -12.69 -0.31
CA VAL A 44 -8.72 -11.35 -0.41
C VAL A 44 -9.57 -10.57 -1.39
N ARG A 45 -9.97 -9.37 -1.02
CA ARG A 45 -10.60 -8.42 -1.94
C ARG A 45 -9.68 -7.25 -2.16
N ARG A 46 -9.51 -6.90 -3.42
CA ARG A 46 -8.76 -5.74 -3.86
C ARG A 46 -9.62 -4.89 -4.77
N VAL A 47 -9.60 -3.58 -4.53
CA VAL A 47 -10.27 -2.60 -5.39
C VAL A 47 -9.24 -1.53 -5.74
N MET A 48 -9.00 -1.33 -7.02
CA MET A 48 -8.14 -0.25 -7.52
C MET A 48 -8.98 0.78 -8.25
N ILE A 49 -8.79 2.04 -7.90
CA ILE A 49 -9.45 3.19 -8.51
C ILE A 49 -8.37 4.10 -9.08
N ARG A 50 -8.39 4.29 -10.40
CA ARG A 50 -7.53 5.25 -11.08
C ARG A 50 -8.20 6.62 -11.05
N LEU A 51 -7.53 7.59 -10.49
CA LEU A 51 -7.93 8.99 -10.52
C LEU A 51 -7.40 9.67 -11.80
N GLU A 52 -6.98 10.91 -11.77
CA GLU A 52 -6.39 11.56 -12.95
C GLU A 52 -5.01 10.99 -13.24
N SER A 53 -4.07 11.15 -12.31
CA SER A 53 -2.69 10.64 -12.34
C SER A 53 -2.38 9.75 -11.14
N ALA A 54 -3.16 9.84 -10.07
CA ALA A 54 -3.04 9.04 -8.85
C ALA A 54 -3.89 7.76 -8.91
N ALA A 55 -3.68 6.87 -7.95
CA ALA A 55 -4.54 5.71 -7.75
C ALA A 55 -4.78 5.44 -6.26
N VAL A 56 -5.93 4.83 -5.97
CA VAL A 56 -6.29 4.35 -4.63
C VAL A 56 -6.50 2.85 -4.69
N VAL A 57 -5.80 2.11 -3.83
CA VAL A 57 -5.88 0.66 -3.75
C VAL A 57 -6.36 0.24 -2.37
N PHE A 58 -7.56 -0.31 -2.31
CA PHE A 58 -8.08 -0.97 -1.11
C PHE A 58 -7.69 -2.44 -1.13
N HIS A 59 -7.33 -2.96 0.03
CA HIS A 59 -7.00 -4.36 0.22
C HIS A 59 -7.60 -4.88 1.53
N SER A 60 -8.25 -6.05 1.47
CA SER A 60 -8.71 -6.75 2.67
C SER A 60 -8.41 -8.24 2.60
N THR A 61 -8.17 -8.87 3.76
CA THR A 61 -7.96 -10.32 3.87
C THR A 61 -8.67 -10.90 5.09
N ASN A 62 -9.18 -12.13 4.93
CA ASN A 62 -9.84 -12.87 6.00
C ASN A 62 -8.88 -13.74 6.82
N LEU A 63 -7.64 -13.92 6.37
CA LEU A 63 -6.65 -14.80 6.99
C LEU A 63 -5.34 -14.08 7.22
N ARG A 64 -4.49 -14.73 8.02
CA ARG A 64 -3.11 -14.32 8.18
C ARG A 64 -2.33 -14.59 6.90
N VAL A 65 -1.84 -13.51 6.30
CA VAL A 65 -1.01 -13.54 5.08
C VAL A 65 0.25 -12.71 5.29
N ARG A 66 1.33 -13.13 4.66
CA ARG A 66 2.53 -12.32 4.51
C ARG A 66 2.63 -11.88 3.06
N THR A 67 2.89 -10.59 2.85
CA THR A 67 3.09 -10.03 1.52
C THR A 67 4.42 -9.32 1.44
N ARG A 68 5.04 -9.38 0.26
CA ARG A 68 6.14 -8.52 -0.16
C ARG A 68 5.58 -7.62 -1.24
N THR A 69 5.68 -6.33 -1.05
CA THR A 69 5.05 -5.35 -1.94
C THR A 69 6.03 -4.23 -2.24
N SER A 70 6.19 -3.90 -3.52
CA SER A 70 6.90 -2.70 -3.96
C SER A 70 6.01 -1.86 -4.87
N VAL A 71 6.25 -0.56 -4.85
CA VAL A 71 5.55 0.42 -5.69
C VAL A 71 6.35 0.60 -6.97
N ARG A 72 5.70 0.58 -8.13
CA ARG A 72 6.38 0.82 -9.40
C ARG A 72 6.92 2.25 -9.50
N SER A 73 7.96 2.39 -10.30
CA SER A 73 8.63 3.67 -10.57
C SER A 73 7.63 4.78 -10.94
N GLY A 74 7.86 5.97 -10.42
CA GLY A 74 7.05 7.17 -10.68
C GLY A 74 5.95 7.45 -9.65
N PHE A 75 5.78 6.61 -8.60
CA PHE A 75 4.79 6.83 -7.55
C PHE A 75 5.42 6.79 -6.17
N LEU A 76 4.91 7.64 -5.28
CA LEU A 76 5.03 7.48 -3.84
C LEU A 76 3.79 6.77 -3.32
N ALA A 77 3.96 5.89 -2.32
CA ALA A 77 2.84 5.25 -1.66
C ALA A 77 2.65 5.78 -0.24
N TYR A 78 1.40 6.03 0.13
CA TYR A 78 0.99 6.32 1.49
C TYR A 78 -0.05 5.29 1.90
N VAL A 79 0.24 4.52 2.97
CA VAL A 79 -0.61 3.41 3.39
C VAL A 79 -1.24 3.69 4.74
N THR A 80 -2.56 3.61 4.79
CA THR A 80 -3.35 3.68 6.02
C THR A 80 -3.99 2.34 6.33
N PHE A 81 -4.34 2.13 7.59
CA PHE A 81 -4.85 0.85 8.10
C PHE A 81 -6.22 1.03 8.71
N GLY A 82 -7.07 0.06 8.49
CA GLY A 82 -8.41 0.03 9.07
C GLY A 82 -8.35 -0.07 10.60
N PRO A 83 -9.43 0.32 11.30
CA PRO A 83 -9.45 0.37 12.76
C PRO A 83 -9.29 -1.00 13.44
N GLN A 84 -9.52 -2.08 12.70
CA GLN A 84 -9.36 -3.46 13.17
C GLN A 84 -8.14 -4.14 12.52
N ALA A 85 -7.30 -3.41 11.81
CA ALA A 85 -6.11 -3.98 11.20
C ALA A 85 -5.08 -4.33 12.27
N HIS A 86 -4.75 -5.60 12.36
CA HIS A 86 -3.70 -6.13 13.23
C HIS A 86 -2.62 -6.78 12.40
N GLY A 87 -1.36 -6.56 12.75
CA GLY A 87 -0.23 -7.12 12.03
C GLY A 87 1.01 -6.27 12.13
N THR A 88 1.95 -6.47 11.20
CA THR A 88 3.22 -5.73 11.18
C THR A 88 3.58 -5.27 9.77
N ILE A 89 4.33 -4.16 9.71
CA ILE A 89 4.98 -3.65 8.51
C ILE A 89 6.47 -3.56 8.79
N ASN A 90 7.27 -4.23 7.98
CA ASN A 90 8.73 -4.30 8.17
C ASN A 90 9.10 -4.62 9.63
N GLY A 91 8.31 -5.49 10.28
CA GLY A 91 8.46 -5.86 11.69
C GLY A 91 7.84 -4.88 12.71
N LEU A 92 7.41 -3.68 12.30
CA LEU A 92 6.73 -2.73 13.17
C LEU A 92 5.24 -3.09 13.32
N PRO A 93 4.68 -3.10 14.53
CA PRO A 93 3.26 -3.35 14.73
C PRO A 93 2.42 -2.19 14.20
N VAL A 94 1.32 -2.53 13.54
CA VAL A 94 0.30 -1.54 13.16
C VAL A 94 -0.38 -1.01 14.42
N ARG A 95 -0.45 0.30 14.53
CA ARG A 95 -1.02 1.05 15.66
C ARG A 95 -1.90 2.18 15.16
N PRO A 96 -2.86 2.66 15.97
CA PRO A 96 -3.61 3.86 15.65
C PRO A 96 -2.65 5.06 15.40
N GLY A 97 -2.92 5.80 14.33
CA GLY A 97 -2.08 6.93 13.92
C GLY A 97 -0.85 6.55 13.10
N LEU A 98 -0.59 5.26 12.85
CA LEU A 98 0.47 4.83 11.93
C LEU A 98 0.06 5.09 10.48
N LEU A 99 0.92 5.78 9.76
CA LEU A 99 0.92 5.92 8.30
C LEU A 99 2.27 5.42 7.79
N LEU A 100 2.28 4.62 6.73
CA LEU A 100 3.51 4.27 6.04
C LEU A 100 3.68 5.15 4.81
N ALA A 101 4.78 5.86 4.69
CA ALA A 101 5.21 6.49 3.44
C ALA A 101 6.30 5.61 2.80
N ALA A 102 6.22 5.37 1.50
CA ALA A 102 7.21 4.56 0.79
C ALA A 102 7.54 5.16 -0.56
N GLU A 103 8.83 5.17 -0.85
CA GLU A 103 9.34 5.55 -2.17
C GLU A 103 9.11 4.42 -3.18
N SER A 104 9.20 4.75 -4.49
CA SER A 104 9.11 3.77 -5.56
C SER A 104 10.21 2.71 -5.47
N GLU A 105 9.86 1.49 -5.90
CA GLU A 105 10.73 0.31 -5.96
C GLU A 105 11.21 -0.22 -4.59
N MET A 106 10.90 0.49 -3.49
CA MET A 106 11.19 -0.01 -2.15
C MET A 106 10.25 -1.15 -1.78
N GLU A 107 10.84 -2.30 -1.46
CA GLU A 107 10.09 -3.47 -1.01
C GLU A 107 9.70 -3.36 0.46
N ASN A 108 8.41 -3.56 0.71
CA ASN A 108 7.82 -3.60 2.04
C ASN A 108 7.27 -4.99 2.35
N THR A 109 7.55 -5.49 3.54
CA THR A 109 6.99 -6.74 4.04
C THR A 109 5.85 -6.45 5.01
N LEU A 110 4.66 -6.94 4.69
CA LEU A 110 3.50 -6.85 5.57
C LEU A 110 3.12 -8.23 6.06
N VAL A 111 2.77 -8.33 7.34
CA VAL A 111 2.11 -9.51 7.90
C VAL A 111 0.74 -9.03 8.39
N ALA A 112 -0.29 -9.35 7.63
CA ALA A 112 -1.67 -9.01 7.93
C ALA A 112 -2.33 -10.17 8.68
N GLU A 113 -3.06 -9.88 9.74
CA GLU A 113 -3.93 -10.84 10.42
C GLU A 113 -5.33 -10.87 9.77
N GLY A 114 -6.16 -11.86 10.15
CA GLY A 114 -7.53 -11.93 9.65
C GLY A 114 -8.35 -10.68 10.02
N GLY A 115 -9.14 -10.18 9.07
CA GLY A 115 -9.88 -8.93 9.24
C GLY A 115 -9.09 -7.66 8.90
N TRP A 116 -7.89 -7.82 8.31
CA TRP A 116 -7.09 -6.70 7.84
C TRP A 116 -7.79 -5.94 6.73
N GLU A 117 -7.77 -4.62 6.86
CA GLU A 117 -8.07 -3.67 5.78
C GLU A 117 -6.96 -2.62 5.70
N SER A 118 -6.57 -2.26 4.49
CA SER A 118 -5.64 -1.16 4.24
C SER A 118 -6.02 -0.40 2.97
N ILE A 119 -5.63 0.87 2.93
CA ILE A 119 -5.75 1.70 1.73
C ILE A 119 -4.38 2.27 1.41
N THR A 120 -3.95 2.04 0.18
CA THR A 120 -2.72 2.59 -0.38
C THR A 120 -3.09 3.70 -1.36
N PHE A 121 -2.58 4.89 -1.12
CA PHE A 121 -2.66 6.04 -2.01
C PHE A 121 -1.36 6.13 -2.80
N LEU A 122 -1.46 6.02 -4.11
CA LEU A 122 -0.34 6.10 -5.05
C LEU A 122 -0.39 7.45 -5.74
N LEU A 123 0.62 8.29 -5.52
CA LEU A 123 0.67 9.64 -6.06
C LEU A 123 2.00 9.91 -6.77
N PRO A 124 1.98 10.49 -7.96
CA PRO A 124 3.19 11.05 -8.57
C PRO A 124 3.77 12.15 -7.67
N PRO A 125 5.10 12.16 -7.39
CA PRO A 125 5.73 13.20 -6.57
C PRO A 125 5.52 14.61 -7.14
N GLU A 126 5.48 14.74 -8.47
CA GLU A 126 5.24 16.00 -9.16
C GLU A 126 3.86 16.60 -8.87
N ASP A 127 2.83 15.80 -8.66
CA ASP A 127 1.48 16.28 -8.34
C ASP A 127 1.43 16.84 -6.91
N ILE A 128 2.09 16.17 -5.97
CA ILE A 128 2.22 16.65 -4.59
C ILE A 128 2.97 17.99 -4.59
N LEU A 129 4.10 18.05 -5.30
CA LEU A 129 4.91 19.26 -5.39
C LEU A 129 4.14 20.40 -6.07
N ALA A 130 3.43 20.13 -7.18
CA ALA A 130 2.61 21.12 -7.88
C ALA A 130 1.50 21.68 -6.98
N HIS A 131 0.81 20.78 -6.24
CA HIS A 131 -0.25 21.15 -5.31
C HIS A 131 0.26 22.05 -4.16
N LEU A 132 1.43 21.72 -3.58
CA LEU A 132 2.07 22.53 -2.54
C LEU A 132 2.61 23.85 -3.10
N THR A 133 3.18 23.86 -4.30
CA THR A 133 3.71 25.06 -4.96
C THR A 133 2.59 26.08 -5.22
N ALA A 134 1.43 25.64 -5.71
CA ALA A 134 0.26 26.49 -5.92
C ALA A 134 -0.23 27.19 -4.63
N ARG A 135 0.14 26.63 -3.47
CA ARG A 135 -0.19 27.16 -2.13
C ARG A 135 1.00 27.84 -1.43
N GLN A 136 2.11 28.06 -2.14
CA GLN A 136 3.37 28.62 -1.60
C GLN A 136 3.97 27.78 -0.46
N ARG A 137 3.75 26.45 -0.48
CA ARG A 137 4.16 25.50 0.55
C ARG A 137 5.14 24.43 0.02
N ALA A 138 5.82 24.67 -1.11
CA ALA A 138 6.73 23.70 -1.73
C ALA A 138 7.83 23.21 -0.78
N ALA A 139 8.26 24.04 0.18
CA ALA A 139 9.26 23.63 1.19
C ALA A 139 8.78 22.55 2.18
N GLU A 140 7.47 22.26 2.22
CA GLU A 140 6.92 21.18 3.04
C GLU A 140 6.96 19.83 2.31
N PHE A 141 7.37 19.81 1.04
CA PHE A 141 7.46 18.58 0.28
C PHE A 141 8.68 17.77 0.74
N HIS A 142 8.41 16.57 1.22
CA HIS A 142 9.40 15.57 1.58
C HIS A 142 9.16 14.31 0.75
N VAL A 143 10.21 13.83 0.11
CA VAL A 143 10.22 12.51 -0.53
C VAL A 143 10.71 11.51 0.51
N PRO A 144 9.92 10.48 0.84
CA PRO A 144 10.36 9.47 1.80
C PRO A 144 11.64 8.78 1.32
N GLU A 145 12.57 8.53 2.24
CA GLU A 145 13.76 7.74 1.98
C GLU A 145 13.47 6.26 2.30
N GLY A 146 13.16 5.49 1.26
CA GLY A 146 12.79 4.09 1.43
C GLY A 146 11.36 3.92 1.97
N ALA A 147 11.24 3.25 3.11
CA ALA A 147 9.96 3.00 3.78
C ALA A 147 9.95 3.68 5.15
N GLU A 148 9.26 4.79 5.27
CA GLU A 148 9.17 5.62 6.46
C GLU A 148 7.85 5.39 7.21
N PRO A 149 7.87 4.77 8.39
CA PRO A 149 6.73 4.78 9.28
C PRO A 149 6.59 6.17 9.91
N LEU A 150 5.42 6.76 9.76
CA LEU A 150 5.07 8.06 10.31
C LEU A 150 4.00 7.89 11.40
N GLN A 151 4.09 8.69 12.45
CA GLN A 151 3.07 8.76 13.50
C GLN A 151 2.36 10.09 13.40
N ALA A 152 1.07 10.04 13.06
CA ALA A 152 0.22 11.22 13.06
C ALA A 152 -0.88 11.11 14.12
N ASP A 153 -1.67 12.16 14.27
CA ASP A 153 -2.87 12.10 15.10
C ASP A 153 -3.79 10.97 14.64
N PRO A 154 -4.19 10.04 15.54
CA PRO A 154 -5.00 8.88 15.18
C PRO A 154 -6.32 9.22 14.47
N GLU A 155 -6.94 10.34 14.84
CA GLU A 155 -8.19 10.78 14.22
C GLU A 155 -7.96 11.30 12.79
N SER A 156 -6.85 11.94 12.53
CA SER A 156 -6.47 12.42 11.19
C SER A 156 -6.17 11.25 10.24
N VAL A 157 -5.42 10.24 10.70
CA VAL A 157 -5.17 9.02 9.93
C VAL A 157 -6.48 8.25 9.70
N ARG A 158 -7.34 8.20 10.72
CA ARG A 158 -8.65 7.57 10.62
C ARG A 158 -9.52 8.26 9.56
N ARG A 159 -9.58 9.59 9.54
CA ARG A 159 -10.32 10.36 8.53
C ARG A 159 -9.81 10.09 7.12
N LEU A 160 -8.49 10.00 6.93
CA LEU A 160 -7.90 9.67 5.63
C LEU A 160 -8.28 8.25 5.19
N PHE A 161 -8.26 7.27 6.11
CA PHE A 161 -8.73 5.91 5.82
C PHE A 161 -10.23 5.89 5.47
N ASP A 162 -11.08 6.53 6.28
CA ASP A 162 -12.52 6.57 6.09
C ASP A 162 -12.89 7.28 4.77
N TRP A 163 -12.17 8.34 4.40
CA TRP A 163 -12.31 8.98 3.09
C TRP A 163 -11.99 8.01 1.93
N GLY A 164 -10.86 7.33 2.01
CA GLY A 164 -10.50 6.35 0.98
C GLY A 164 -11.49 5.17 0.93
N LYS A 165 -12.02 4.73 2.06
CA LYS A 165 -13.05 3.69 2.13
C LYS A 165 -14.36 4.15 1.48
N LEU A 166 -14.78 5.39 1.73
CA LEU A 166 -15.94 6.00 1.08
C LEU A 166 -15.77 6.07 -0.44
N LEU A 167 -14.57 6.44 -0.91
CA LEU A 167 -14.24 6.46 -2.34
C LEU A 167 -14.38 5.06 -2.96
N VAL A 168 -13.86 4.04 -2.27
CA VAL A 168 -13.95 2.63 -2.70
C VAL A 168 -15.42 2.18 -2.77
N ASP A 169 -16.21 2.44 -1.74
CA ASP A 169 -17.61 2.06 -1.67
C ASP A 169 -18.43 2.78 -2.77
N THR A 170 -18.12 4.07 -3.02
CA THR A 170 -18.74 4.84 -4.12
C THR A 170 -18.40 4.25 -5.49
N ALA A 171 -17.12 3.89 -5.71
CA ALA A 171 -16.66 3.30 -6.96
C ALA A 171 -17.27 1.91 -7.22
N LEU A 172 -17.48 1.12 -6.17
CA LEU A 172 -18.16 -0.18 -6.26
C LEU A 172 -19.64 -0.02 -6.59
N PHE A 173 -20.29 0.98 -6.01
CA PHE A 173 -21.72 1.22 -6.23
C PHE A 173 -22.01 1.91 -7.58
N GLN A 174 -21.15 2.86 -8.00
CA GLN A 174 -21.31 3.66 -9.21
C GLN A 174 -20.00 3.75 -10.01
N PRO A 175 -19.50 2.65 -10.59
CA PRO A 175 -18.21 2.64 -11.29
C PRO A 175 -18.17 3.58 -12.51
N ALA A 176 -19.32 3.89 -13.12
CA ALA A 176 -19.43 4.82 -14.24
C ALA A 176 -18.97 6.26 -13.88
N LEU A 177 -19.10 6.68 -12.61
CA LEU A 177 -18.62 8.00 -12.17
C LEU A 177 -17.11 8.17 -12.40
N PHE A 178 -16.34 7.10 -12.26
CA PHE A 178 -14.88 7.13 -12.46
C PHE A 178 -14.48 6.73 -13.88
N GLY A 179 -15.32 6.00 -14.61
CA GLY A 179 -15.05 5.57 -15.98
C GLY A 179 -15.27 6.67 -17.02
N GLU A 180 -16.38 7.36 -16.94
CA GLU A 180 -16.83 8.31 -17.96
C GLU A 180 -16.59 9.77 -17.61
N GLN A 181 -16.53 10.10 -16.31
CA GLN A 181 -16.45 11.47 -15.81
C GLN A 181 -15.06 11.83 -15.32
N MET A 182 -14.19 12.33 -16.22
CA MET A 182 -12.87 12.83 -15.88
C MET A 182 -12.92 13.86 -14.73
N LYS A 183 -13.95 14.70 -14.66
CA LYS A 183 -14.11 15.72 -13.64
C LYS A 183 -14.17 15.11 -12.22
N GLU A 184 -14.86 14.00 -12.06
CA GLU A 184 -14.99 13.36 -10.74
C GLU A 184 -13.67 12.75 -10.28
N ARG A 185 -12.87 12.21 -11.21
CA ARG A 185 -11.51 11.72 -10.90
C ARG A 185 -10.59 12.85 -10.46
N VAL A 186 -10.63 14.00 -11.17
CA VAL A 186 -9.85 15.20 -10.81
C VAL A 186 -10.26 15.73 -9.43
N ASN A 187 -11.58 15.82 -9.17
CA ASN A 187 -12.09 16.27 -7.88
C ASN A 187 -11.62 15.35 -6.75
N ALA A 188 -11.76 14.03 -6.93
CA ALA A 188 -11.31 13.05 -5.95
C ALA A 188 -9.79 13.12 -5.70
N GLN A 189 -8.98 13.34 -6.75
CA GLN A 189 -7.54 13.52 -6.60
C GLN A 189 -7.18 14.78 -5.82
N ASN A 190 -7.85 15.90 -6.07
CA ASN A 190 -7.64 17.13 -5.32
C ASN A 190 -8.00 16.97 -3.85
N GLU A 191 -9.13 16.31 -3.55
CA GLU A 191 -9.56 16.02 -2.18
C GLU A 191 -8.60 15.06 -1.47
N LEU A 192 -8.08 14.04 -2.18
CA LEU A 192 -7.02 13.16 -1.68
C LEU A 192 -5.79 13.97 -1.27
N LEU A 193 -5.28 14.82 -2.15
CA LEU A 193 -4.10 15.65 -1.88
C LEU A 193 -4.31 16.56 -0.65
N GLU A 194 -5.46 17.22 -0.55
CA GLU A 194 -5.78 18.06 0.62
C GLU A 194 -5.80 17.25 1.91
N THR A 195 -6.49 16.10 1.92
CA THR A 195 -6.67 15.28 3.11
C THR A 195 -5.35 14.62 3.53
N LEU A 196 -4.58 14.08 2.57
CA LEU A 196 -3.28 13.49 2.82
C LEU A 196 -2.28 14.52 3.36
N LEU A 197 -2.16 15.67 2.70
CA LEU A 197 -1.21 16.71 3.11
C LEU A 197 -1.59 17.34 4.47
N ALA A 198 -2.88 17.41 4.79
CA ALA A 198 -3.33 17.80 6.13
C ALA A 198 -2.91 16.79 7.20
N THR A 199 -2.96 15.49 6.87
CA THR A 199 -2.51 14.41 7.77
C THR A 199 -0.99 14.41 7.93
N LEU A 200 -0.23 14.56 6.84
CA LEU A 200 1.23 14.57 6.85
C LEU A 200 1.81 15.78 7.60
N ARG A 201 1.14 16.93 7.56
CA ARG A 201 1.60 18.14 8.21
C ARG A 201 1.76 18.02 9.73
N VAL A 202 1.01 17.13 10.35
CA VAL A 202 1.02 16.87 11.80
C VAL A 202 1.63 15.52 12.12
N ALA A 203 2.28 14.88 11.14
CA ALA A 203 2.95 13.62 11.33
C ALA A 203 4.41 13.85 11.73
N ASP A 204 4.86 13.07 12.70
CA ASP A 204 6.24 13.00 13.15
C ASP A 204 6.84 11.63 12.79
N GLY A 205 8.15 11.52 12.91
CA GLY A 205 8.83 10.24 12.79
C GLY A 205 8.32 9.23 13.85
N PHE A 206 8.11 7.99 13.44
CA PHE A 206 7.64 6.94 14.34
C PHE A 206 8.69 6.61 15.41
N GLU A 207 8.37 6.82 16.67
CA GLU A 207 9.22 6.44 17.79
C GLU A 207 9.19 4.93 18.05
N SER A 208 10.26 4.25 17.64
CA SER A 208 10.42 2.80 17.84
C SER A 208 10.81 2.46 19.28
N THR A 209 10.02 1.63 19.95
CA THR A 209 10.39 1.04 21.24
C THR A 209 11.54 0.03 21.07
N ARG A 210 12.17 -0.40 22.20
CA ARG A 210 13.18 -1.46 22.16
C ARG A 210 12.62 -2.75 21.52
N ASN A 211 11.37 -3.11 21.83
CA ASN A 211 10.74 -4.31 21.27
C ASN A 211 10.48 -4.15 19.77
N ASP A 212 10.11 -2.96 19.30
CA ASP A 212 9.92 -2.69 17.88
C ASP A 212 11.22 -2.87 17.10
N ARG A 213 12.33 -2.32 17.62
CA ARG A 213 13.68 -2.49 17.03
C ARG A 213 14.08 -3.97 16.95
N THR A 214 13.77 -4.76 17.99
CA THR A 214 14.05 -6.19 17.97
C THR A 214 13.24 -6.90 16.88
N ARG A 215 11.94 -6.57 16.74
CA ARG A 215 11.07 -7.14 15.69
C ARG A 215 11.51 -6.72 14.29
N GLN A 216 11.92 -5.47 14.10
CA GLN A 216 12.49 -5.01 12.83
C GLN A 216 13.76 -5.81 12.47
N ALA A 217 14.69 -5.98 13.41
CA ALA A 217 15.88 -6.80 13.18
C ALA A 217 15.52 -8.24 12.82
N GLN A 218 14.54 -8.85 13.50
CA GLN A 218 14.05 -10.18 13.16
C GLN A 218 13.41 -10.23 11.77
N SER A 219 12.65 -9.20 11.39
CA SER A 219 12.05 -9.11 10.05
C SER A 219 13.11 -9.05 8.95
N VAL A 220 14.21 -8.32 9.17
CA VAL A 220 15.36 -8.26 8.25
C VAL A 220 16.00 -9.63 8.12
N ILE A 221 16.26 -10.34 9.23
CA ILE A 221 16.84 -11.69 9.21
C ILE A 221 15.96 -12.64 8.40
N VAL A 222 14.65 -12.65 8.65
CA VAL A 222 13.71 -13.50 7.92
C VAL A 222 13.71 -13.17 6.43
N LYS A 223 13.70 -11.88 6.08
CA LYS A 223 13.78 -11.43 4.69
C LYS A 223 15.06 -11.91 4.01
N THR A 224 16.20 -11.74 4.66
CA THR A 224 17.50 -12.18 4.11
C THR A 224 17.54 -13.69 3.90
N ALA A 225 17.01 -14.46 4.85
CA ALA A 225 16.93 -15.93 4.72
C ALA A 225 16.00 -16.37 3.56
N GLU A 226 14.88 -15.66 3.36
CA GLU A 226 13.99 -15.92 2.21
C GLU A 226 14.64 -15.55 0.88
N ASP A 227 15.30 -14.38 0.80
CA ASP A 227 16.01 -13.96 -0.40
C ASP A 227 17.09 -14.96 -0.79
N TYR A 228 17.83 -15.48 0.20
CA TYR A 228 18.79 -16.55 -0.01
C TYR A 228 18.14 -17.83 -0.53
N ALA A 229 17.01 -18.23 0.08
CA ALA A 229 16.29 -19.43 -0.34
C ALA A 229 15.70 -19.30 -1.77
N MET A 230 15.19 -18.13 -2.11
CA MET A 230 14.62 -17.86 -3.44
C MET A 230 15.70 -17.75 -4.52
N ALA A 231 16.91 -17.35 -4.19
CA ALA A 231 18.04 -17.29 -5.12
C ALA A 231 18.59 -18.68 -5.49
N GLN A 232 18.20 -19.76 -4.77
CA GLN A 232 18.68 -21.14 -5.00
C GLN A 232 17.52 -22.11 -5.26
N PRO A 233 16.72 -21.90 -6.30
CA PRO A 233 15.58 -22.76 -6.61
C PRO A 233 16.09 -24.16 -7.03
N GLY A 234 15.66 -25.17 -6.29
CA GLY A 234 16.00 -26.58 -6.56
C GLY A 234 17.13 -27.15 -5.73
N ASP A 235 17.88 -26.37 -4.99
CA ASP A 235 18.89 -26.85 -4.07
C ASP A 235 18.28 -27.30 -2.73
N ARG A 236 18.93 -28.28 -2.09
CA ARG A 236 18.56 -28.67 -0.73
C ARG A 236 19.08 -27.63 0.25
N LEU A 237 18.17 -26.85 0.82
CA LEU A 237 18.51 -25.88 1.85
C LEU A 237 18.51 -26.54 3.23
N TYR A 238 19.60 -26.33 3.96
CA TYR A 238 19.70 -26.74 5.36
C TYR A 238 19.65 -25.52 6.27
N VAL A 239 19.17 -25.70 7.51
CA VAL A 239 19.14 -24.63 8.51
C VAL A 239 20.52 -23.99 8.71
N THR A 240 21.59 -24.81 8.63
CA THR A 240 22.97 -24.33 8.72
C THR A 240 23.37 -23.39 7.59
N ASP A 241 22.73 -23.45 6.44
CA ASP A 241 23.00 -22.55 5.31
C ASP A 241 22.31 -21.21 5.55
N LEU A 242 21.07 -21.23 6.06
CA LEU A 242 20.34 -20.02 6.46
C LEU A 242 20.97 -19.28 7.65
N CYS A 243 21.71 -19.97 8.52
CA CYS A 243 22.44 -19.36 9.64
C CYS A 243 23.76 -18.65 9.24
N LYS A 244 24.19 -18.78 7.98
CA LYS A 244 25.43 -18.15 7.47
C LYS A 244 25.16 -16.81 6.77
N VAL A 245 23.90 -16.50 6.55
CA VAL A 245 23.40 -15.32 5.87
C VAL A 245 22.90 -14.31 6.89
#